data_5efb6f75bfaca0b414755d995c7a9073
#
_entry.id   5efb6f75bfaca0b414755d995c7a9073
#
_cell.length_a   1.000
_cell.length_b   1.000
_cell.length_c   1.000
_cell.angle_alpha   90.00
_cell.angle_beta   90.00
_cell.angle_gamma   90.00
#
_symmetry.space_group_name_H-M   'P 1'
#
loop_
_entity.id
_entity.type
_entity.pdbx_description
1 polymer ?
#
loop_
_entity_poly.entity_id
_entity_poly.type
_entity_poly.pdbx_seq_one_letter_code
_entity_poly.pdbx_strand_id
1 'polypeptide(L)'
;MHIVFKISLLLLLNYYCFTLAGLWFGFISLGITIYKILSYLGFTRNPEIFLGRFEEGITFTKDYYGSYTKHQEAFCKAATLIKTYNLQNYIVIAFYYDSPGNVADDKLRSSIGIYTKKSFYNKENEELEKYCQENGYNKNELPSSPSLYCNWEYFNFYSMIIGVQKFYKLMFSNLKNGIYKKEYNIDESKIKTMIEAYDDLESTMTFYVPIQNNDKYMIFKKDK
;
A
#
# COMPACT_ATOMS: atom_id res chain seq x y z
N MET A 1 7.36 -2.90 21.75
CA MET A 1 7.21 -2.81 23.25
C MET A 1 5.91 -2.12 23.66
N HIS A 2 5.52 -0.97 23.10
CA HIS A 2 4.30 -0.25 23.50
C HIS A 2 2.97 -1.01 23.32
N ILE A 3 2.82 -1.87 22.30
CA ILE A 3 1.56 -2.57 22.02
C ILE A 3 1.26 -3.66 23.04
N VAL A 4 2.28 -4.45 23.40
CA VAL A 4 2.15 -5.52 24.40
C VAL A 4 1.74 -4.92 25.75
N PHE A 5 2.37 -3.81 26.12
CA PHE A 5 2.02 -3.10 27.35
C PHE A 5 0.57 -2.58 27.36
N LYS A 6 0.11 -1.99 26.23
CA LYS A 6 -1.30 -1.53 26.11
C LYS A 6 -2.30 -2.69 26.20
N ILE A 7 -2.02 -3.82 25.56
CA ILE A 7 -2.87 -5.01 25.62
C ILE A 7 -2.89 -5.58 27.03
N SER A 8 -1.73 -5.70 27.70
CA SER A 8 -1.64 -6.17 29.07
C SER A 8 -2.42 -5.29 30.04
N LEU A 9 -2.34 -3.96 29.89
CA LEU A 9 -3.08 -3.01 30.70
C LEU A 9 -4.60 -3.16 30.52
N LEU A 10 -5.06 -3.35 29.27
CA LEU A 10 -6.47 -3.59 28.97
C LEU A 10 -6.99 -4.90 29.57
N LEU A 11 -6.20 -5.96 29.53
CA LEU A 11 -6.55 -7.25 30.16
C LEU A 11 -6.62 -7.14 31.67
N LEU A 12 -5.69 -6.41 32.29
CA LEU A 12 -5.71 -6.14 33.74
C LEU A 12 -6.97 -5.35 34.14
N LEU A 13 -7.33 -4.34 33.34
CA LEU A 13 -8.55 -3.54 33.59
C LEU A 13 -9.81 -4.42 33.51
N ASN A 14 -9.89 -5.33 32.53
CA ASN A 14 -10.98 -6.29 32.41
C ASN A 14 -11.06 -7.20 33.63
N TYR A 15 -9.93 -7.72 34.13
CA TYR A 15 -9.90 -8.52 35.36
C TYR A 15 -10.49 -7.77 36.55
N TYR A 16 -10.11 -6.49 36.75
CA TYR A 16 -10.69 -5.65 37.80
C TYR A 16 -12.19 -5.40 37.58
N CYS A 17 -12.65 -5.17 36.35
CA CYS A 17 -14.08 -5.03 36.07
C CYS A 17 -14.87 -6.28 36.43
N PHE A 18 -14.36 -7.47 36.14
CA PHE A 18 -15.01 -8.73 36.55
C PHE A 18 -15.06 -8.92 38.05
N THR A 19 -13.99 -8.57 38.76
CA THR A 19 -13.89 -8.80 40.22
C THR A 19 -14.64 -7.77 41.06
N LEU A 20 -14.66 -6.51 40.63
CA LEU A 20 -15.22 -5.41 41.45
C LEU A 20 -16.63 -4.99 41.02
N ALA A 21 -16.96 -5.03 39.75
CA ALA A 21 -18.23 -4.53 39.21
C ALA A 21 -19.25 -5.62 38.84
N GLY A 22 -18.90 -6.89 39.04
CA GLY A 22 -19.72 -8.04 38.69
C GLY A 22 -19.67 -8.48 37.23
N LEU A 23 -20.22 -9.68 36.95
CA LEU A 23 -20.07 -10.38 35.69
C LEU A 23 -20.56 -9.57 34.48
N TRP A 24 -21.67 -8.88 34.55
CA TRP A 24 -22.23 -8.11 33.44
C TRP A 24 -21.32 -6.97 32.98
N PHE A 25 -20.79 -6.20 33.91
CA PHE A 25 -19.83 -5.13 33.61
C PHE A 25 -18.53 -5.69 33.07
N GLY A 26 -18.11 -6.86 33.56
CA GLY A 26 -16.96 -7.58 33.03
C GLY A 26 -17.13 -7.97 31.58
N PHE A 27 -18.27 -8.52 31.16
CA PHE A 27 -18.56 -8.86 29.76
C PHE A 27 -18.62 -7.62 28.86
N ILE A 28 -19.23 -6.52 29.31
CA ILE A 28 -19.25 -5.26 28.55
C ILE A 28 -17.83 -4.73 28.35
N SER A 29 -17.02 -4.69 29.40
CA SER A 29 -15.63 -4.26 29.33
C SER A 29 -14.80 -5.13 28.39
N LEU A 30 -14.98 -6.45 28.42
CA LEU A 30 -14.34 -7.37 27.50
C LEU A 30 -14.74 -7.12 26.05
N GLY A 31 -16.03 -6.91 25.78
CA GLY A 31 -16.55 -6.57 24.46
C GLY A 31 -15.92 -5.29 23.90
N ILE A 32 -15.83 -4.24 24.71
CA ILE A 32 -15.19 -2.97 24.34
C ILE A 32 -13.69 -3.20 24.05
N THR A 33 -13.03 -4.00 24.84
CA THR A 33 -11.61 -4.32 24.67
C THR A 33 -11.36 -5.07 23.36
N ILE A 34 -12.14 -6.09 23.07
CA ILE A 34 -12.07 -6.85 21.80
C ILE A 34 -12.33 -5.91 20.63
N TYR A 35 -13.37 -5.08 20.69
CA TYR A 35 -13.66 -4.10 19.65
C TYR A 35 -12.49 -3.15 19.38
N LYS A 36 -11.87 -2.60 20.45
CA LYS A 36 -10.69 -1.72 20.30
C LYS A 36 -9.50 -2.44 19.69
N ILE A 37 -9.24 -3.70 20.06
CA ILE A 37 -8.18 -4.51 19.47
C ILE A 37 -8.46 -4.74 17.98
N LEU A 38 -9.66 -5.15 17.60
CA LEU A 38 -10.05 -5.37 16.20
C LEU A 38 -9.98 -4.06 15.38
N SER A 39 -10.38 -2.94 15.99
CA SER A 39 -10.28 -1.63 15.36
C SER A 39 -8.82 -1.23 15.12
N TYR A 40 -7.95 -1.41 16.11
CA TYR A 40 -6.53 -1.12 16.02
C TYR A 40 -5.83 -1.99 14.97
N LEU A 41 -6.28 -3.23 14.80
CA LEU A 41 -5.80 -4.12 13.75
C LEU A 41 -6.41 -3.82 12.36
N GLY A 42 -7.40 -2.92 12.26
CA GLY A 42 -8.03 -2.54 10.99
C GLY A 42 -9.24 -3.40 10.58
N PHE A 43 -9.66 -4.37 11.39
CA PHE A 43 -10.78 -5.25 11.04
C PHE A 43 -12.13 -4.53 10.94
N THR A 44 -12.33 -3.46 11.73
CA THR A 44 -13.61 -2.73 11.77
C THR A 44 -13.75 -1.68 10.67
N ARG A 45 -12.67 -1.34 9.96
CA ARG A 45 -12.68 -0.37 8.87
C ARG A 45 -12.84 -1.08 7.52
N ASN A 46 -13.51 -0.44 6.60
CA ASN A 46 -13.63 -0.90 5.21
C ASN A 46 -12.95 0.11 4.28
N PRO A 47 -12.24 -0.35 3.24
CA PRO A 47 -11.71 0.52 2.22
C PRO A 47 -12.87 1.13 1.40
N GLU A 48 -12.70 2.39 1.03
CA GLU A 48 -13.60 3.08 0.10
C GLU A 48 -12.79 3.47 -1.14
N ILE A 49 -13.34 3.18 -2.32
CA ILE A 49 -12.67 3.44 -3.59
C ILE A 49 -13.34 4.62 -4.25
N PHE A 50 -12.54 5.63 -4.57
CA PHE A 50 -12.97 6.88 -5.18
C PHE A 50 -12.34 7.07 -6.55
N LEU A 51 -12.92 7.94 -7.36
CA LEU A 51 -12.28 8.46 -8.55
C LEU A 51 -11.44 9.67 -8.19
N GLY A 52 -10.18 9.63 -8.55
CA GLY A 52 -9.21 10.69 -8.29
C GLY A 52 -8.12 10.72 -9.34
N ARG A 53 -6.92 11.12 -8.95
CA ARG A 53 -5.80 11.28 -9.86
C ARG A 53 -4.52 10.76 -9.23
N PHE A 54 -3.77 9.98 -10.01
CA PHE A 54 -2.35 9.76 -9.74
C PHE A 54 -1.58 10.97 -10.28
N GLU A 55 -0.75 11.58 -9.45
CA GLU A 55 0.04 12.77 -9.83
C GLU A 55 1.22 12.38 -10.72
N GLU A 56 1.63 13.28 -11.61
CA GLU A 56 2.85 13.09 -12.39
C GLU A 56 4.09 13.08 -11.47
N GLY A 57 5.07 12.24 -11.81
CA GLY A 57 6.25 12.13 -10.96
C GLY A 57 7.38 11.31 -11.56
N ILE A 58 8.43 11.19 -10.75
CA ILE A 58 9.64 10.44 -11.06
C ILE A 58 9.70 9.23 -10.16
N THR A 59 10.03 8.07 -10.73
CA THR A 59 10.30 6.86 -9.95
C THR A 59 11.70 6.32 -10.21
N PHE A 60 12.26 5.68 -9.19
CA PHE A 60 13.44 4.83 -9.27
C PHE A 60 13.04 3.46 -8.77
N THR A 61 12.89 2.50 -9.67
CA THR A 61 12.34 1.17 -9.36
C THR A 61 13.25 0.05 -9.86
N LYS A 62 13.20 -1.09 -9.17
CA LYS A 62 13.73 -2.37 -9.65
C LYS A 62 12.62 -3.32 -9.99
N ASP A 63 12.86 -4.15 -10.98
CA ASP A 63 11.95 -5.16 -11.44
C ASP A 63 12.18 -6.48 -10.71
N TYR A 64 11.10 -7.14 -10.35
CA TYR A 64 11.10 -8.40 -9.61
C TYR A 64 10.15 -9.40 -10.27
N TYR A 65 10.59 -10.64 -10.31
CA TYR A 65 9.77 -11.80 -10.58
C TYR A 65 9.52 -12.60 -9.31
N GLY A 66 8.34 -13.18 -9.18
CA GLY A 66 8.00 -14.07 -8.09
C GLY A 66 6.85 -13.59 -7.21
N SER A 67 6.54 -14.40 -6.21
CA SER A 67 5.42 -14.14 -5.31
C SER A 67 5.54 -12.79 -4.60
N TYR A 68 4.48 -12.00 -4.65
CA TYR A 68 4.41 -10.67 -4.03
C TYR A 68 4.64 -10.69 -2.51
N THR A 69 4.40 -11.84 -1.86
CA THR A 69 4.67 -12.01 -0.43
C THR A 69 6.16 -12.06 -0.07
N LYS A 70 7.05 -12.22 -1.07
CA LYS A 70 8.52 -12.31 -0.88
C LYS A 70 9.24 -10.97 -1.09
N HIS A 71 8.53 -9.89 -1.31
CA HIS A 71 9.10 -8.58 -1.67
C HIS A 71 9.54 -7.73 -0.46
N GLN A 72 9.47 -8.24 0.76
CA GLN A 72 9.82 -7.49 1.97
C GLN A 72 11.21 -6.84 1.89
N GLU A 73 12.22 -7.55 1.36
CA GLU A 73 13.57 -7.02 1.21
C GLU A 73 13.61 -5.82 0.24
N ALA A 74 12.83 -5.87 -0.86
CA ALA A 74 12.73 -4.78 -1.82
C ALA A 74 12.14 -3.51 -1.18
N PHE A 75 11.08 -3.65 -0.39
CA PHE A 75 10.48 -2.56 0.36
C PHE A 75 11.45 -1.97 1.39
N CYS A 76 12.17 -2.82 2.13
CA CYS A 76 13.19 -2.36 3.08
C CYS A 76 14.32 -1.58 2.39
N LYS A 77 14.79 -2.02 1.22
CA LYS A 77 15.80 -1.31 0.43
C LYS A 77 15.28 0.05 -0.04
N ALA A 78 14.05 0.14 -0.54
CA ALA A 78 13.44 1.40 -0.96
C ALA A 78 13.29 2.38 0.23
N ALA A 79 12.79 1.92 1.37
CA ALA A 79 12.70 2.73 2.59
C ALA A 79 14.08 3.19 3.11
N THR A 80 15.11 2.33 2.99
CA THR A 80 16.49 2.68 3.35
C THR A 80 17.05 3.79 2.46
N LEU A 81 16.75 3.79 1.14
CA LEU A 81 17.17 4.88 0.25
C LEU A 81 16.61 6.22 0.70
N ILE A 82 15.31 6.28 1.02
CA ILE A 82 14.67 7.51 1.52
C ILE A 82 15.39 8.04 2.75
N LYS A 83 15.73 7.16 3.70
CA LYS A 83 16.43 7.53 4.94
C LYS A 83 17.88 7.94 4.70
N THR A 84 18.61 7.17 3.88
CA THR A 84 20.05 7.41 3.64
C THR A 84 20.30 8.74 2.94
N TYR A 85 19.45 9.10 1.98
CA TYR A 85 19.56 10.36 1.23
C TYR A 85 18.68 11.49 1.78
N ASN A 86 18.05 11.30 2.95
CA ASN A 86 17.16 12.28 3.62
C ASN A 86 16.09 12.86 2.69
N LEU A 87 15.40 12.00 1.94
CA LEU A 87 14.46 12.38 0.89
C LEU A 87 13.07 12.65 1.47
N GLN A 88 12.80 13.89 1.89
CA GLN A 88 11.56 14.24 2.59
C GLN A 88 10.28 14.13 1.76
N ASN A 89 10.38 14.26 0.43
CA ASN A 89 9.23 14.25 -0.49
C ASN A 89 9.15 12.96 -1.32
N TYR A 90 9.80 11.91 -0.87
CA TYR A 90 9.78 10.61 -1.52
C TYR A 90 9.01 9.61 -0.67
N ILE A 91 8.27 8.75 -1.34
CA ILE A 91 7.55 7.64 -0.73
C ILE A 91 7.96 6.33 -1.38
N VAL A 92 7.76 5.22 -0.67
CA VAL A 92 7.94 3.90 -1.26
C VAL A 92 6.77 3.60 -2.18
N ILE A 93 7.06 3.04 -3.37
CA ILE A 93 6.04 2.71 -4.36
C ILE A 93 6.27 1.31 -4.93
N ALA A 94 5.18 0.60 -5.19
CA ALA A 94 5.18 -0.69 -5.85
C ALA A 94 4.14 -0.72 -6.98
N PHE A 95 4.54 -1.31 -8.10
CA PHE A 95 3.70 -1.55 -9.27
C PHE A 95 3.51 -3.06 -9.43
N TYR A 96 2.28 -3.50 -9.57
CA TYR A 96 1.90 -4.89 -9.76
C TYR A 96 1.21 -5.05 -11.10
N TYR A 97 1.72 -5.95 -11.94
CA TYR A 97 1.28 -6.10 -13.33
C TYR A 97 0.45 -7.35 -13.58
N ASP A 98 0.48 -8.28 -12.67
CA ASP A 98 -0.18 -9.57 -12.82
C ASP A 98 -1.12 -9.82 -11.65
N SER A 99 -2.23 -10.50 -11.94
CA SER A 99 -3.19 -10.91 -10.91
C SER A 99 -2.77 -12.25 -10.32
N PRO A 100 -2.51 -12.36 -9.02
CA PRO A 100 -2.27 -13.65 -8.37
C PRO A 100 -3.42 -14.62 -8.67
N GLY A 101 -3.09 -15.87 -8.97
CA GLY A 101 -4.06 -16.90 -9.38
C GLY A 101 -4.30 -17.00 -10.89
N ASN A 102 -4.02 -15.94 -11.68
CA ASN A 102 -4.07 -15.99 -13.15
C ASN A 102 -2.70 -16.29 -13.76
N VAL A 103 -1.63 -16.00 -13.02
CA VAL A 103 -0.23 -16.21 -13.41
C VAL A 103 0.43 -17.04 -12.31
N ALA A 104 1.31 -17.95 -12.69
CA ALA A 104 2.07 -18.74 -11.73
C ALA A 104 2.93 -17.84 -10.84
N ASP A 105 3.04 -18.17 -9.54
CA ASP A 105 3.67 -17.31 -8.54
C ASP A 105 5.11 -16.90 -8.87
N ASP A 106 5.87 -17.77 -9.52
CA ASP A 106 7.25 -17.54 -9.94
C ASP A 106 7.37 -16.58 -11.15
N LYS A 107 6.25 -16.32 -11.83
CA LYS A 107 6.15 -15.45 -13.00
C LYS A 107 5.44 -14.13 -12.75
N LEU A 108 4.96 -13.90 -11.54
CA LEU A 108 4.35 -12.62 -11.16
C LEU A 108 5.39 -11.50 -11.28
N ARG A 109 4.99 -10.39 -11.90
CA ARG A 109 5.86 -9.24 -12.18
C ARG A 109 5.49 -8.07 -11.30
N SER A 110 6.50 -7.42 -10.76
CA SER A 110 6.35 -6.17 -10.01
C SER A 110 7.57 -5.27 -10.20
N SER A 111 7.40 -3.98 -9.99
CA SER A 111 8.50 -3.01 -9.90
C SER A 111 8.36 -2.26 -8.57
N ILE A 112 9.42 -2.24 -7.76
CA ILE A 112 9.39 -1.66 -6.41
C ILE A 112 10.53 -0.67 -6.26
N GLY A 113 10.27 0.45 -5.61
CA GLY A 113 11.26 1.48 -5.38
C GLY A 113 10.69 2.73 -4.71
N ILE A 114 11.15 3.89 -5.14
CA ILE A 114 10.77 5.19 -4.59
C ILE A 114 10.13 6.07 -5.65
N TYR A 115 9.25 6.95 -5.22
CA TYR A 115 8.53 7.92 -6.06
C TYR A 115 8.52 9.29 -5.41
N THR A 116 8.62 10.31 -6.24
CA THR A 116 8.34 11.70 -5.87
C THR A 116 7.49 12.39 -6.93
N LYS A 117 6.65 13.33 -6.52
CA LYS A 117 5.92 14.19 -7.46
C LYS A 117 6.92 15.04 -8.26
N LYS A 118 6.61 15.28 -9.53
CA LYS A 118 7.49 16.06 -10.42
C LYS A 118 7.78 17.46 -9.89
N SER A 119 6.84 18.06 -9.17
CA SER A 119 7.00 19.36 -8.54
C SER A 119 8.05 19.40 -7.42
N PHE A 120 8.34 18.27 -6.80
CA PHE A 120 9.35 18.13 -5.73
C PHE A 120 10.66 17.57 -6.22
N TYR A 121 10.69 17.06 -7.47
CA TYR A 121 11.91 16.55 -8.06
C TYR A 121 12.80 17.73 -8.49
N ASN A 122 13.96 17.86 -7.86
CA ASN A 122 15.00 18.81 -8.22
C ASN A 122 16.25 18.07 -8.68
N LYS A 123 17.09 18.74 -9.46
CA LYS A 123 18.34 18.16 -9.98
C LYS A 123 19.42 17.98 -8.90
N GLU A 124 19.20 18.43 -7.68
CA GLU A 124 20.16 18.29 -6.57
C GLU A 124 20.33 16.84 -6.06
N ASN A 125 19.55 15.91 -6.62
CA ASN A 125 19.64 14.48 -6.30
C ASN A 125 20.59 13.69 -7.23
N GLU A 126 21.66 14.32 -7.75
CA GLU A 126 22.62 13.63 -8.64
C GLU A 126 23.27 12.40 -7.98
N GLU A 127 23.56 12.46 -6.70
CA GLU A 127 24.12 11.32 -5.96
C GLU A 127 23.10 10.16 -5.87
N LEU A 128 21.84 10.46 -5.62
CA LEU A 128 20.77 9.47 -5.64
C LEU A 128 20.61 8.84 -7.02
N GLU A 129 20.61 9.65 -8.07
CA GLU A 129 20.48 9.14 -9.45
C GLU A 129 21.65 8.24 -9.81
N LYS A 130 22.86 8.67 -9.51
CA LYS A 130 24.08 7.87 -9.73
C LYS A 130 24.01 6.54 -8.97
N TYR A 131 23.68 6.59 -7.68
CA TYR A 131 23.51 5.37 -6.88
C TYR A 131 22.44 4.45 -7.48
N CYS A 132 21.29 4.99 -7.85
CA CYS A 132 20.19 4.21 -8.43
C CYS A 132 20.63 3.55 -9.74
N GLN A 133 21.33 4.27 -10.62
CA GLN A 133 21.84 3.75 -11.88
C GLN A 133 22.87 2.62 -11.64
N GLU A 134 23.86 2.84 -10.78
CA GLU A 134 24.88 1.86 -10.44
C GLU A 134 24.31 0.59 -9.78
N ASN A 135 23.21 0.73 -9.06
CA ASN A 135 22.52 -0.37 -8.37
C ASN A 135 21.34 -0.96 -9.16
N GLY A 136 21.21 -0.65 -10.44
CA GLY A 136 20.23 -1.25 -11.35
C GLY A 136 18.77 -0.82 -11.09
N TYR A 137 18.56 0.38 -10.54
CA TYR A 137 17.24 1.01 -10.54
C TYR A 137 16.96 1.68 -11.89
N ASN A 138 15.75 1.54 -12.36
CA ASN A 138 15.25 2.20 -13.55
C ASN A 138 14.60 3.52 -13.17
N LYS A 139 15.07 4.64 -13.74
CA LYS A 139 14.39 5.93 -13.66
C LYS A 139 13.28 5.99 -14.70
N ASN A 140 12.07 6.31 -14.26
CA ASN A 140 10.93 6.49 -15.16
C ASN A 140 10.18 7.76 -14.79
N GLU A 141 9.69 8.47 -15.82
CA GLU A 141 8.76 9.58 -15.67
C GLU A 141 7.33 9.07 -15.87
N LEU A 142 6.49 9.26 -14.87
CA LEU A 142 5.09 8.86 -14.89
C LEU A 142 4.21 10.06 -15.19
N PRO A 143 3.28 9.97 -16.14
CA PRO A 143 2.33 11.03 -16.39
C PRO A 143 1.28 11.08 -15.27
N SER A 144 0.60 12.21 -15.13
CA SER A 144 -0.64 12.24 -14.34
C SER A 144 -1.73 11.43 -15.03
N SER A 145 -2.55 10.72 -14.25
CA SER A 145 -3.66 9.93 -14.79
C SER A 145 -4.86 9.94 -13.86
N PRO A 146 -6.09 10.06 -14.40
CA PRO A 146 -7.28 9.67 -13.65
C PRO A 146 -7.11 8.24 -13.17
N SER A 147 -7.48 8.01 -11.91
CA SER A 147 -7.26 6.72 -11.25
C SER A 147 -8.40 6.42 -10.29
N LEU A 148 -8.77 5.15 -10.16
CA LEU A 148 -9.45 4.72 -8.96
C LEU A 148 -8.42 4.73 -7.84
N TYR A 149 -8.75 5.27 -6.67
CA TYR A 149 -7.85 5.29 -5.54
C TYR A 149 -8.56 4.97 -4.23
N CYS A 150 -7.80 4.45 -3.29
CA CYS A 150 -8.22 4.21 -1.92
C CYS A 150 -7.09 4.61 -0.99
N ASN A 151 -7.40 5.41 0.02
CA ASN A 151 -6.46 5.77 1.06
C ASN A 151 -6.73 4.92 2.31
N TRP A 152 -5.67 4.35 2.89
CA TRP A 152 -5.73 3.51 4.07
C TRP A 152 -4.70 3.95 5.10
N GLU A 153 -5.17 4.48 6.21
CA GLU A 153 -4.30 4.74 7.37
C GLU A 153 -3.99 3.42 8.08
N TYR A 154 -2.73 3.20 8.44
CA TYR A 154 -2.33 2.03 9.20
C TYR A 154 -1.67 2.43 10.52
N PHE A 155 -1.96 1.70 11.58
CA PHE A 155 -1.41 1.94 12.91
C PHE A 155 -0.27 0.98 13.26
N ASN A 156 -0.14 -0.09 12.49
CA ASN A 156 0.84 -1.15 12.68
C ASN A 156 0.89 -2.04 11.43
N PHE A 157 1.89 -2.91 11.37
CA PHE A 157 2.09 -3.85 10.27
C PHE A 157 0.86 -4.72 9.96
N TYR A 158 0.14 -5.19 10.99
CA TYR A 158 -1.06 -6.01 10.76
C TYR A 158 -2.19 -5.21 10.13
N SER A 159 -2.43 -3.97 10.60
CA SER A 159 -3.46 -3.12 9.99
C SER A 159 -3.13 -2.74 8.55
N MET A 160 -1.85 -2.64 8.19
CA MET A 160 -1.41 -2.47 6.81
C MET A 160 -1.77 -3.71 5.97
N ILE A 161 -1.40 -4.92 6.40
CA ILE A 161 -1.73 -6.17 5.69
C ILE A 161 -3.24 -6.34 5.51
N ILE A 162 -4.02 -6.06 6.56
CA ILE A 162 -5.48 -6.14 6.50
C ILE A 162 -6.04 -5.14 5.49
N GLY A 163 -5.48 -3.93 5.43
CA GLY A 163 -5.83 -2.92 4.43
C GLY A 163 -5.60 -3.42 3.00
N VAL A 164 -4.43 -3.98 2.72
CA VAL A 164 -4.09 -4.61 1.43
C VAL A 164 -5.13 -5.67 1.06
N GLN A 165 -5.37 -6.63 1.94
CA GLN A 165 -6.30 -7.73 1.67
C GLN A 165 -7.73 -7.24 1.40
N LYS A 166 -8.21 -6.29 2.20
CA LYS A 166 -9.56 -5.72 2.04
C LYS A 166 -9.68 -4.92 0.75
N PHE A 167 -8.66 -4.10 0.42
CA PHE A 167 -8.66 -3.33 -0.83
C PHE A 167 -8.75 -4.26 -2.05
N TYR A 168 -7.85 -5.25 -2.15
CA TYR A 168 -7.85 -6.16 -3.31
C TYR A 168 -9.13 -6.98 -3.40
N LYS A 169 -9.66 -7.46 -2.27
CA LYS A 169 -10.94 -8.16 -2.25
C LYS A 169 -12.09 -7.29 -2.78
N LEU A 170 -12.17 -6.04 -2.35
CA LEU A 170 -13.18 -5.09 -2.82
C LEU A 170 -12.97 -4.75 -4.30
N MET A 171 -11.73 -4.44 -4.69
CA MET A 171 -11.37 -4.07 -6.06
C MET A 171 -11.74 -5.17 -7.05
N PHE A 172 -11.32 -6.41 -6.79
CA PHE A 172 -11.64 -7.54 -7.67
C PHE A 172 -13.13 -7.90 -7.68
N SER A 173 -13.82 -7.77 -6.54
CA SER A 173 -15.27 -7.93 -6.49
C SER A 173 -15.99 -6.92 -7.37
N ASN A 174 -15.61 -5.65 -7.28
CA ASN A 174 -16.20 -4.57 -8.06
C ASN A 174 -15.92 -4.73 -9.57
N LEU A 175 -14.70 -5.11 -9.95
CA LEU A 175 -14.33 -5.44 -11.33
C LEU A 175 -15.20 -6.58 -11.86
N LYS A 176 -15.31 -7.69 -11.12
CA LYS A 176 -16.11 -8.85 -11.54
C LYS A 176 -17.59 -8.50 -11.74
N ASN A 177 -18.13 -7.58 -10.95
CA ASN A 177 -19.53 -7.14 -11.01
C ASN A 177 -19.77 -5.99 -11.99
N GLY A 178 -18.72 -5.48 -12.66
CA GLY A 178 -18.80 -4.38 -13.62
C GLY A 178 -19.26 -3.06 -12.99
N ILE A 179 -18.94 -2.84 -11.71
CA ILE A 179 -19.37 -1.65 -10.96
C ILE A 179 -18.75 -0.39 -11.56
N TYR A 180 -17.43 -0.42 -11.83
CA TYR A 180 -16.73 0.73 -12.37
C TYR A 180 -17.15 1.11 -13.79
N LYS A 181 -17.57 0.12 -14.59
CA LYS A 181 -18.15 0.36 -15.90
C LYS A 181 -19.50 1.08 -15.76
N LYS A 182 -20.34 0.66 -14.80
CA LYS A 182 -21.68 1.23 -14.57
C LYS A 182 -21.61 2.63 -13.97
N GLU A 183 -20.76 2.83 -12.96
CA GLU A 183 -20.71 4.08 -12.20
C GLU A 183 -19.83 5.15 -12.86
N TYR A 184 -18.71 4.75 -13.45
CA TYR A 184 -17.70 5.68 -13.95
C TYR A 184 -17.41 5.55 -15.44
N ASN A 185 -18.12 4.66 -16.16
CA ASN A 185 -17.88 4.34 -17.58
C ASN A 185 -16.43 3.92 -17.88
N ILE A 186 -15.82 3.19 -16.94
CA ILE A 186 -14.43 2.71 -17.06
C ILE A 186 -14.42 1.40 -17.83
N ASP A 187 -13.55 1.32 -18.85
CA ASP A 187 -13.24 0.08 -19.54
C ASP A 187 -12.28 -0.77 -18.68
N GLU A 188 -12.84 -1.69 -17.94
CA GLU A 188 -12.13 -2.52 -16.97
C GLU A 188 -11.08 -3.43 -17.64
N SER A 189 -11.22 -3.74 -18.93
CA SER A 189 -10.25 -4.52 -19.70
C SER A 189 -8.92 -3.79 -19.90
N LYS A 190 -8.92 -2.47 -19.75
CA LYS A 190 -7.73 -1.62 -19.85
C LYS A 190 -6.95 -1.48 -18.55
N ILE A 191 -7.48 -1.96 -17.43
CA ILE A 191 -6.76 -1.96 -16.15
C ILE A 191 -5.63 -2.99 -16.24
N LYS A 192 -4.38 -2.51 -16.21
CA LYS A 192 -3.18 -3.35 -16.37
C LYS A 192 -2.22 -3.28 -15.20
N THR A 193 -2.31 -2.23 -14.39
CA THR A 193 -1.35 -1.97 -13.32
C THR A 193 -2.08 -1.54 -12.07
N MET A 194 -1.71 -2.10 -10.94
CA MET A 194 -2.10 -1.64 -9.62
C MET A 194 -0.88 -1.06 -8.93
N ILE A 195 -1.05 0.07 -8.27
CA ILE A 195 0.03 0.81 -7.63
C ILE A 195 -0.27 0.92 -6.14
N GLU A 196 0.71 0.60 -5.33
CA GLU A 196 0.71 0.82 -3.88
C GLU A 196 1.76 1.88 -3.56
N ALA A 197 1.36 2.94 -2.89
CA ALA A 197 2.22 4.02 -2.44
C ALA A 197 2.18 4.09 -0.91
N TYR A 198 3.34 4.02 -0.27
CA TYR A 198 3.49 3.95 1.18
C TYR A 198 4.16 5.21 1.69
N ASP A 199 3.43 5.99 2.46
CA ASP A 199 3.94 7.17 3.15
C ASP A 199 4.12 6.85 4.64
N ASP A 200 5.36 6.58 5.02
CA ASP A 200 5.70 6.25 6.40
C ASP A 200 5.57 7.45 7.36
N LEU A 201 5.70 8.68 6.85
CA LEU A 201 5.58 9.89 7.66
C LEU A 201 4.11 10.10 8.09
N GLU A 202 3.20 9.93 7.15
CA GLU A 202 1.77 10.06 7.39
C GLU A 202 1.13 8.74 7.88
N SER A 203 1.89 7.64 7.92
CA SER A 203 1.39 6.29 8.21
C SER A 203 0.18 5.93 7.35
N THR A 204 0.27 6.26 6.07
CA THR A 204 -0.77 6.00 5.08
C THR A 204 -0.27 5.14 3.92
N MET A 205 -1.16 4.33 3.41
CA MET A 205 -0.97 3.56 2.19
C MET A 205 -2.07 3.94 1.22
N THR A 206 -1.69 4.39 0.03
CA THR A 206 -2.64 4.74 -1.02
C THR A 206 -2.52 3.75 -2.16
N PHE A 207 -3.64 3.17 -2.53
CA PHE A 207 -3.77 2.33 -3.71
C PHE A 207 -4.22 3.19 -4.88
N TYR A 208 -3.60 3.00 -6.04
CA TYR A 208 -4.03 3.62 -7.28
C TYR A 208 -4.20 2.57 -8.37
N VAL A 209 -5.24 2.73 -9.16
CA VAL A 209 -5.48 1.94 -10.38
C VAL A 209 -5.68 2.93 -11.52
N PRO A 210 -4.61 3.25 -12.27
CA PRO A 210 -4.71 4.15 -13.41
C PRO A 210 -5.72 3.63 -14.44
N ILE A 211 -6.62 4.52 -14.91
CA ILE A 211 -7.66 4.17 -15.89
C ILE A 211 -7.37 4.75 -17.28
N GLN A 212 -6.36 5.60 -17.38
CA GLN A 212 -5.84 6.13 -18.64
C GLN A 212 -4.32 6.00 -18.65
N ASN A 213 -3.72 6.09 -19.84
CA ASN A 213 -2.26 5.99 -20.03
C ASN A 213 -1.65 4.70 -19.45
N ASN A 214 -2.41 3.61 -19.38
CA ASN A 214 -2.01 2.38 -18.70
C ASN A 214 -0.65 1.83 -19.20
N ASP A 215 -0.34 1.99 -20.50
CA ASP A 215 0.94 1.53 -21.04
C ASP A 215 2.15 2.32 -20.50
N LYS A 216 1.94 3.55 -20.03
CA LYS A 216 2.98 4.38 -19.39
C LYS A 216 3.33 3.93 -17.97
N TYR A 217 2.44 3.16 -17.34
CA TYR A 217 2.63 2.59 -16.00
C TYR A 217 3.16 1.16 -16.05
N MET A 218 3.25 0.56 -17.24
CA MET A 218 3.91 -0.73 -17.49
C MET A 218 5.42 -0.50 -17.63
N ILE A 219 6.06 -0.06 -16.54
CA ILE A 219 7.49 0.31 -16.52
C ILE A 219 8.43 -0.88 -16.39
N PHE A 220 7.88 -2.08 -16.24
CA PHE A 220 8.64 -3.33 -16.19
C PHE A 220 9.44 -3.54 -17.47
N LYS A 221 10.75 -3.62 -17.34
CA LYS A 221 11.64 -3.93 -18.49
C LYS A 221 11.64 -5.43 -18.69
N LYS A 222 11.14 -5.88 -19.86
CA LYS A 222 11.38 -7.27 -20.28
C LYS A 222 12.88 -7.47 -20.40
N ASP A 223 13.41 -8.49 -19.72
CA ASP A 223 14.78 -8.93 -19.99
C ASP A 223 14.93 -9.14 -21.51
N LYS A 224 15.96 -8.50 -22.07
CA LYS A 224 16.29 -8.64 -23.48
C LYS A 224 16.96 -9.98 -23.75
#